data_b82a950d68f06fabfe8973692ddd0767
#
_entry.id   b82a950d68f06fabfe8973692ddd0767
#
_cell.length_a   1.000
_cell.length_b   1.000
_cell.length_c   1.000
_cell.angle_alpha   90.00
_cell.angle_beta   90.00
_cell.angle_gamma   90.00
#
_symmetry.space_group_name_H-M   'P 1'
#
loop_
_entity.id
_entity.type
_entity.pdbx_description
1 polymer ?
#
loop_
_entity_poly.entity_id
_entity_poly.type
_entity_poly.pdbx_seq_one_letter_code
_entity_poly.pdbx_strand_id
1 'polypeptide(L)'
;QDYLFNVTNLQCPQFTEYTKGQHYQWHRDIYPPELDGPYPGLIRKLSMVVQLSNFEDYKGGILQIKNMDGKIEPIEGFKNKGDMIIFPSFYLHRIKAVTEGTRHSLVCWFMGPPFR
;
A
#
# COMPACT_ATOMS: atom_id res chain seq x y z
N GLN A 1 5.27 22.53 9.49
CA GLN A 1 5.50 21.09 9.55
C GLN A 1 4.19 20.34 9.71
N ASP A 2 4.05 19.24 8.98
CA ASP A 2 2.85 18.42 9.04
C ASP A 2 3.02 17.28 10.05
N TYR A 3 2.36 17.39 11.19
CA TYR A 3 2.41 16.38 12.25
C TYR A 3 1.73 15.05 11.84
N LEU A 4 0.83 15.09 10.86
CA LEU A 4 0.18 13.88 10.37
C LEU A 4 1.18 12.88 9.81
N PHE A 5 2.26 13.37 9.23
CA PHE A 5 3.26 12.54 8.58
C PHE A 5 4.62 12.58 9.27
N ASN A 6 4.60 12.73 10.58
CA ASN A 6 5.82 12.58 11.37
C ASN A 6 6.22 11.09 11.36
N VAL A 7 7.21 10.77 10.55
CA VAL A 7 7.66 9.39 10.32
C VAL A 7 8.99 9.18 11.04
N THR A 8 9.06 8.12 11.83
CA THR A 8 10.26 7.78 12.59
C THR A 8 10.86 6.43 12.21
N ASN A 9 10.05 5.52 11.64
CA ASN A 9 10.47 4.15 11.38
C ASN A 9 9.93 3.64 10.05
N LEU A 10 10.67 2.71 9.46
CA LEU A 10 10.23 1.96 8.29
C LEU A 10 9.95 0.52 8.72
N GLN A 11 8.73 0.07 8.51
CA GLN A 11 8.36 -1.32 8.76
C GLN A 11 8.98 -2.21 7.69
N CYS A 12 9.45 -3.39 8.10
CA CYS A 12 10.06 -4.35 7.19
C CYS A 12 9.19 -4.58 5.94
N PRO A 13 9.80 -4.57 4.74
CA PRO A 13 9.06 -4.78 3.51
C PRO A 13 8.38 -6.13 3.45
N GLN A 14 7.19 -6.16 2.86
CA GLN A 14 6.44 -7.37 2.62
C GLN A 14 6.37 -7.65 1.12
N PHE A 15 6.89 -8.81 0.71
CA PHE A 15 6.74 -9.29 -0.66
C PHE A 15 5.35 -9.86 -0.85
N THR A 16 4.65 -9.46 -1.92
CA THR A 16 3.31 -9.96 -2.23
C THR A 16 3.28 -10.58 -3.61
N GLU A 17 2.51 -11.66 -3.74
CA GLU A 17 2.29 -12.35 -4.99
C GLU A 17 0.79 -12.56 -5.17
N TYR A 18 0.25 -12.11 -6.31
CA TYR A 18 -1.14 -12.34 -6.69
C TYR A 18 -1.19 -13.14 -7.96
N THR A 19 -1.79 -14.33 -7.89
CA THR A 19 -2.04 -15.19 -9.04
C THR A 19 -3.50 -15.07 -9.44
N LYS A 20 -3.89 -15.76 -10.52
CA LYS A 20 -5.24 -15.68 -11.09
C LYS A 20 -6.31 -15.86 -10.01
N GLY A 21 -7.22 -14.92 -9.94
CA GLY A 21 -8.34 -14.91 -9.00
C GLY A 21 -8.03 -14.23 -7.68
N GLN A 22 -6.77 -14.02 -7.34
CA GLN A 22 -6.41 -13.39 -6.09
C GLN A 22 -6.59 -11.88 -6.16
N HIS A 23 -7.02 -11.32 -5.05
CA HIS A 23 -7.34 -9.90 -4.91
C HIS A 23 -7.21 -9.47 -3.46
N TYR A 24 -7.31 -8.17 -3.22
CA TYR A 24 -7.39 -7.61 -1.88
C TYR A 24 -8.52 -6.57 -1.90
N GLN A 25 -9.53 -6.77 -1.06
CA GLN A 25 -10.69 -5.88 -1.02
C GLN A 25 -10.35 -4.51 -0.44
N TRP A 26 -11.28 -3.56 -0.58
CA TRP A 26 -11.12 -2.23 0.00
C TRP A 26 -10.76 -2.31 1.48
N HIS A 27 -9.67 -1.68 1.85
CA HIS A 27 -9.17 -1.65 3.23
C HIS A 27 -8.29 -0.43 3.46
N ARG A 28 -8.07 -0.13 4.74
CA ARG A 28 -7.06 0.83 5.18
C ARG A 28 -5.92 0.07 5.84
N ASP A 29 -4.72 0.65 5.83
CA ASP A 29 -3.55 0.03 6.45
C ASP A 29 -3.35 0.49 7.90
N ILE A 30 -4.29 1.23 8.47
CA ILE A 30 -4.17 1.76 9.82
C ILE A 30 -4.79 0.80 10.83
N TYR A 31 -4.01 0.50 11.88
CA TYR A 31 -4.41 -0.30 13.01
C TYR A 31 -4.05 0.43 14.29
N PRO A 32 -4.72 0.12 15.44
CA PRO A 32 -4.32 0.68 16.72
C PRO A 32 -2.85 0.38 17.02
N PRO A 33 -2.12 1.29 17.69
CA PRO A 33 -0.73 1.03 18.04
C PRO A 33 -0.64 -0.13 19.01
N GLU A 34 0.35 -0.98 18.80
CA GLU A 34 0.65 -2.09 19.68
C GLU A 34 1.57 -1.62 20.80
N LEU A 35 1.41 -2.20 22.00
CA LEU A 35 2.28 -1.89 23.13
C LEU A 35 3.55 -2.75 23.10
N ASP A 36 3.46 -3.92 22.50
CA ASP A 36 4.55 -4.87 22.36
C ASP A 36 4.95 -5.03 20.90
N GLY A 37 6.01 -5.75 20.65
CA GLY A 37 6.49 -6.03 19.31
C GLY A 37 7.56 -5.05 18.85
N PRO A 38 7.95 -5.12 17.56
CA PRO A 38 9.10 -4.35 17.05
C PRO A 38 8.83 -2.85 16.89
N TYR A 39 7.56 -2.42 16.89
CA TYR A 39 7.20 -1.02 16.66
C TYR A 39 6.22 -0.52 17.74
N PRO A 40 6.61 -0.58 19.03
CA PRO A 40 5.68 -0.25 20.11
C PRO A 40 5.23 1.21 20.04
N GLY A 41 3.92 1.43 20.19
CA GLY A 41 3.33 2.78 20.20
C GLY A 41 3.27 3.47 18.85
N LEU A 42 3.72 2.82 17.77
CA LEU A 42 3.72 3.42 16.43
C LEU A 42 2.58 2.89 15.58
N ILE A 43 2.16 3.71 14.61
CA ILE A 43 1.17 3.32 13.60
C ILE A 43 1.75 3.52 12.21
N ARG A 44 1.15 2.85 11.23
CA ARG A 44 1.47 3.08 9.82
C ARG A 44 0.88 4.43 9.40
N LYS A 45 1.69 5.27 8.80
CA LYS A 45 1.27 6.61 8.35
C LYS A 45 1.26 6.74 6.84
N LEU A 46 2.28 6.20 6.18
CA LEU A 46 2.36 6.16 4.73
C LEU A 46 2.56 4.74 4.27
N SER A 47 1.83 4.37 3.23
CA SER A 47 1.97 3.09 2.55
C SER A 47 2.72 3.30 1.26
N MET A 48 3.69 2.43 0.96
CA MET A 48 4.45 2.46 -0.27
C MET A 48 4.32 1.11 -0.95
N VAL A 49 3.97 1.14 -2.23
CA VAL A 49 3.92 -0.07 -3.05
C VAL A 49 4.92 0.07 -4.18
N VAL A 50 5.79 -0.91 -4.31
CA VAL A 50 6.77 -0.98 -5.40
C VAL A 50 6.36 -2.12 -6.33
N GLN A 51 6.20 -1.82 -7.60
CA GLN A 51 5.85 -2.80 -8.62
C GLN A 51 7.07 -3.65 -8.95
N LEU A 52 6.96 -4.96 -8.84
CA LEU A 52 8.03 -5.91 -9.17
C LEU A 52 7.76 -6.69 -10.45
N SER A 53 6.61 -6.48 -11.09
CA SER A 53 6.25 -7.05 -12.37
C SER A 53 6.04 -5.93 -13.39
N ASN A 54 6.29 -6.23 -14.68
CA ASN A 54 5.87 -5.33 -15.73
C ASN A 54 4.39 -5.55 -16.02
N PHE A 55 3.68 -4.51 -16.44
CA PHE A 55 2.23 -4.61 -16.68
C PHE A 55 1.89 -5.64 -17.77
N GLU A 56 2.84 -5.96 -18.64
CA GLU A 56 2.68 -6.96 -19.69
C GLU A 56 2.66 -8.39 -19.16
N ASP A 57 3.17 -8.61 -17.93
CA ASP A 57 3.33 -9.95 -17.35
C ASP A 57 2.03 -10.47 -16.73
N TYR A 58 1.01 -9.61 -16.60
CA TYR A 58 -0.25 -10.00 -15.97
C TYR A 58 -1.38 -9.10 -16.47
N LYS A 59 -2.61 -9.56 -16.24
CA LYS A 59 -3.82 -8.76 -16.50
C LYS A 59 -4.66 -8.70 -15.23
N GLY A 60 -5.40 -7.62 -15.09
CA GLY A 60 -6.10 -7.34 -13.82
C GLY A 60 -5.12 -6.85 -12.78
N GLY A 61 -5.33 -7.21 -11.54
CA GLY A 61 -4.42 -6.85 -10.44
C GLY A 61 -4.24 -5.35 -10.28
N ILE A 62 -5.25 -4.56 -10.59
CA ILE A 62 -5.16 -3.10 -10.61
C ILE A 62 -5.28 -2.57 -9.20
N LEU A 63 -4.30 -1.75 -8.79
CA LEU A 63 -4.37 -1.00 -7.55
C LEU A 63 -5.29 0.20 -7.74
N GLN A 64 -6.27 0.36 -6.87
CA GLN A 64 -7.14 1.52 -6.82
C GLN A 64 -7.11 2.14 -5.44
N ILE A 65 -7.07 3.46 -5.37
CA ILE A 65 -6.98 4.24 -4.13
C ILE A 65 -8.12 5.24 -4.12
N LYS A 66 -8.84 5.32 -3.00
CA LYS A 66 -9.86 6.36 -2.78
C LYS A 66 -9.30 7.45 -1.88
N ASN A 67 -9.53 8.71 -2.27
CA ASN A 67 -9.18 9.85 -1.44
C ASN A 67 -10.19 10.04 -0.29
N MET A 68 -10.00 11.07 0.51
CA MET A 68 -10.87 11.36 1.66
C MET A 68 -12.30 11.69 1.26
N ASP A 69 -12.54 12.11 0.02
CA ASP A 69 -13.87 12.38 -0.51
C ASP A 69 -14.55 11.11 -1.05
N GLY A 70 -13.89 9.97 -0.94
CA GLY A 70 -14.40 8.69 -1.43
C GLY A 70 -14.30 8.51 -2.93
N LYS A 71 -13.54 9.36 -3.61
CA LYS A 71 -13.32 9.27 -5.06
C LYS A 71 -12.06 8.48 -5.36
N ILE A 72 -12.10 7.70 -6.43
CA ILE A 72 -10.94 6.96 -6.90
C ILE A 72 -9.94 7.94 -7.50
N GLU A 73 -8.73 7.96 -6.94
CA GLU A 73 -7.64 8.78 -7.44
C GLU A 73 -7.06 8.16 -8.71
N PRO A 74 -6.85 8.95 -9.78
CA PRO A 74 -6.10 8.46 -10.93
C PRO A 74 -4.65 8.19 -10.53
N ILE A 75 -4.15 7.01 -10.91
CA ILE A 75 -2.76 6.62 -10.64
C ILE A 75 -2.01 6.63 -11.96
N GLU A 76 -0.99 7.48 -12.04
CA GLU A 76 -0.12 7.59 -13.21
C GLU A 76 1.29 7.12 -12.86
N GLY A 77 2.02 6.61 -13.86
CA GLY A 77 3.42 6.22 -13.66
C GLY A 77 3.63 4.99 -12.81
N PHE A 78 2.59 4.18 -12.60
CA PHE A 78 2.67 2.96 -11.80
C PHE A 78 2.28 1.76 -12.66
N LYS A 79 3.21 1.27 -13.47
CA LYS A 79 2.96 0.18 -14.42
C LYS A 79 4.07 -0.84 -14.43
N ASN A 80 5.31 -0.39 -14.47
CA ASN A 80 6.44 -1.23 -14.77
C ASN A 80 7.25 -1.56 -13.52
N LYS A 81 8.05 -2.59 -13.64
CA LYS A 81 8.95 -3.00 -12.57
C LYS A 81 9.80 -1.83 -12.11
N GLY A 82 9.79 -1.59 -10.81
CA GLY A 82 10.50 -0.48 -10.18
C GLY A 82 9.66 0.77 -9.96
N ASP A 83 8.50 0.88 -10.60
CA ASP A 83 7.61 2.00 -10.32
C ASP A 83 7.05 1.90 -8.91
N MET A 84 6.88 3.04 -8.26
CA MET A 84 6.36 3.06 -6.90
C MET A 84 5.29 4.12 -6.72
N ILE A 85 4.43 3.89 -5.73
CA ILE A 85 3.42 4.85 -5.30
C ILE A 85 3.44 4.93 -3.78
N ILE A 86 3.27 6.13 -3.26
CA ILE A 86 3.18 6.39 -1.82
C ILE A 86 1.87 7.12 -1.57
N PHE A 87 1.12 6.64 -0.57
CA PHE A 87 -0.16 7.25 -0.20
C PHE A 87 -0.39 7.15 1.31
N PRO A 88 -1.24 8.03 1.87
CA PRO A 88 -1.58 7.94 3.28
C PRO A 88 -2.18 6.58 3.63
N SER A 89 -1.71 5.95 4.71
CA SER A 89 -2.17 4.62 5.10
C SER A 89 -3.65 4.58 5.48
N PHE A 90 -4.26 5.75 5.78
CA PHE A 90 -5.69 5.83 6.10
C PHE A 90 -6.58 5.93 4.85
N TYR A 91 -6.02 6.00 3.64
CA TYR A 91 -6.81 5.93 2.42
C TYR A 91 -7.31 4.52 2.16
N LEU A 92 -8.57 4.39 1.76
CA LEU A 92 -9.10 3.12 1.28
C LEU A 92 -8.41 2.76 -0.03
N HIS A 93 -7.99 1.52 -0.14
CA HIS A 93 -7.37 1.02 -1.36
C HIS A 93 -7.68 -0.47 -1.53
N ARG A 94 -7.54 -0.95 -2.77
CA ARG A 94 -7.75 -2.35 -3.09
C ARG A 94 -6.87 -2.79 -4.26
N ILE A 95 -6.70 -4.10 -4.38
CA ILE A 95 -6.15 -4.74 -5.57
C ILE A 95 -7.27 -5.53 -6.22
N LYS A 96 -7.63 -5.18 -7.45
CA LYS A 96 -8.62 -5.94 -8.22
C LYS A 96 -8.02 -7.29 -8.59
N ALA A 97 -8.89 -8.29 -8.81
CA ALA A 97 -8.44 -9.65 -9.10
C ALA A 97 -7.53 -9.71 -10.33
N VAL A 98 -6.46 -10.48 -10.21
CA VAL A 98 -5.61 -10.83 -11.34
C VAL A 98 -6.41 -11.80 -12.22
N THR A 99 -6.48 -11.54 -13.52
CA THR A 99 -7.21 -12.40 -14.48
C THR A 99 -6.30 -13.29 -15.29
N GLU A 100 -5.05 -12.88 -15.48
CA GLU A 100 -4.02 -13.66 -16.17
C GLU A 100 -2.66 -13.35 -15.58
N GLY A 101 -1.77 -14.34 -15.58
CA GLY A 101 -0.39 -14.15 -15.13
C GLY A 101 -0.27 -14.01 -13.63
N THR A 102 0.85 -13.45 -13.21
CA THR A 102 1.18 -13.26 -11.79
C THR A 102 1.71 -11.86 -11.58
N ARG A 103 1.20 -11.19 -10.55
CA ARG A 103 1.65 -9.86 -10.15
C ARG A 103 2.47 -9.96 -8.88
N HIS A 104 3.65 -9.37 -8.90
CA HIS A 104 4.51 -9.25 -7.73
C HIS A 104 4.66 -7.79 -7.33
N SER A 105 4.66 -7.53 -6.03
CA SER A 105 4.93 -6.21 -5.49
C SER A 105 5.61 -6.29 -4.13
N LEU A 106 6.24 -5.19 -3.76
CA LEU A 106 6.82 -5.01 -2.44
C LEU A 106 6.03 -3.92 -1.75
N VAL A 107 5.58 -4.18 -0.53
CA VAL A 107 4.83 -3.21 0.27
C VAL A 107 5.65 -2.84 1.48
N CYS A 108 5.77 -1.54 1.72
CA CYS A 108 6.47 -1.01 2.89
C CYS A 108 5.58 0.02 3.56
N TRP A 109 5.77 0.21 4.85
CA TRP A 109 5.03 1.22 5.60
C TRP A 109 5.99 2.11 6.37
N PHE A 110 5.76 3.41 6.26
CA PHE A 110 6.45 4.40 7.10
C PHE A 110 5.61 4.62 8.34
N MET A 111 6.21 4.41 9.49
CA MET A 111 5.53 4.45 10.78
C MET A 111 5.95 5.66 11.60
N GLY A 112 5.08 6.07 12.49
CA GLY A 112 5.34 7.16 13.40
C GLY A 112 4.33 7.18 14.53
N PRO A 113 4.39 8.17 15.43
CA PRO A 113 3.43 8.30 16.50
C PRO A 113 2.02 8.50 15.93
N PRO A 114 0.96 8.10 16.68
CA PRO A 114 -0.41 8.28 16.25
C PRO A 114 -0.72 9.71 15.83
N PHE A 115 -1.70 9.84 14.95
CA PHE A 115 -2.18 11.17 14.53
C PHE A 115 -2.77 11.94 15.71
N ARG A 116 -2.62 13.24 15.69
CA ARG A 116 -3.09 14.12 16.75
C ARG A 116 -4.17 15.06 16.27
#